data_87b67b002086957dcab4a2ca5762720a
#
_entry.id   87b67b002086957dcab4a2ca5762720a
#
_cell.length_a   1.000
_cell.length_b   1.000
_cell.length_c   1.000
_cell.angle_alpha   90.00
_cell.angle_beta   90.00
_cell.angle_gamma   90.00
#
_symmetry.space_group_name_H-M   'P 1'
#
loop_
_entity.id
_entity.type
_entity.pdbx_description
1 polymer ?
#
loop_
_entity_poly.entity_id
_entity_poly.type
_entity_poly.pdbx_seq_one_letter_code
_entity_poly.pdbx_strand_id
1 'polypeptide(L)'
;MPVVVNGRLMFMPVQAGVLPVPPLAGHADMQSLERLAFAARQPSRVAPIVVEHLELVTQTHRSLYQDPCSVEPVPAVTGRLQLTALLLGGTQRLPLRRRLAAIAGETAGHAAWLFHDLGDQHGATLYYSAADVATRDAGDPVLDAYVRGFRSLVMGSQGQVRDALGLARECCCDRAT
;
A
#
# COMPACT_ATOMS: atom_id res chain seq x y z
N MET A 1 -1.75 -10.03 -8.77
CA MET A 1 -2.94 -9.17 -8.58
C MET A 1 -3.40 -9.25 -7.13
N PRO A 2 -3.70 -8.13 -6.48
CA PRO A 2 -4.30 -8.15 -5.15
C PRO A 2 -5.72 -8.69 -5.22
N VAL A 3 -6.08 -9.59 -4.30
CA VAL A 3 -7.43 -10.16 -4.17
C VAL A 3 -7.79 -10.14 -2.69
N VAL A 4 -8.99 -9.69 -2.36
CA VAL A 4 -9.50 -9.75 -0.99
C VAL A 4 -10.32 -11.03 -0.83
N VAL A 5 -9.84 -11.98 -0.01
CA VAL A 5 -10.53 -13.22 0.29
C VAL A 5 -10.83 -13.25 1.79
N ASN A 6 -12.10 -13.37 2.16
CA ASN A 6 -12.56 -13.40 3.57
C ASN A 6 -12.05 -12.21 4.40
N GLY A 7 -12.04 -11.01 3.82
CA GLY A 7 -11.56 -9.79 4.50
C GLY A 7 -10.04 -9.71 4.69
N ARG A 8 -9.27 -10.59 4.05
CA ARG A 8 -7.80 -10.56 4.06
C ARG A 8 -7.27 -10.22 2.68
N LEU A 9 -6.30 -9.31 2.66
CA LEU A 9 -5.55 -9.00 1.45
C LEU A 9 -4.67 -10.20 1.09
N MET A 10 -4.93 -10.81 -0.07
CA MET A 10 -4.11 -11.88 -0.63
C MET A 10 -3.62 -11.46 -2.02
N PHE A 11 -2.42 -11.87 -2.38
CA PHE A 11 -1.92 -11.74 -3.73
C PHE A 11 -1.96 -13.09 -4.43
N MET A 12 -2.72 -13.15 -5.52
CA MET A 12 -2.63 -14.30 -6.42
C MET A 12 -1.21 -14.32 -7.00
N PRO A 13 -0.49 -15.46 -6.94
CA PRO A 13 0.83 -15.54 -7.54
C PRO A 13 0.68 -15.29 -9.06
N VAL A 14 1.15 -14.17 -9.51
CA VAL A 14 1.56 -13.99 -10.90
C VAL A 14 2.84 -14.79 -11.01
N GLN A 15 2.85 -15.76 -11.92
CA GLN A 15 3.91 -16.76 -12.17
C GLN A 15 5.28 -16.38 -11.60
N ALA A 16 5.94 -17.36 -10.98
CA ALA A 16 7.22 -17.25 -10.29
C ALA A 16 8.32 -16.59 -11.16
N GLY A 17 8.24 -15.29 -11.32
CA GLY A 17 9.32 -14.41 -11.68
C GLY A 17 9.91 -13.88 -10.37
N VAL A 18 11.21 -13.79 -10.29
CA VAL A 18 11.98 -13.16 -9.22
C VAL A 18 11.16 -11.95 -8.70
N LEU A 19 10.79 -11.95 -7.41
CA LEU A 19 10.16 -10.80 -6.79
C LEU A 19 11.03 -9.58 -7.14
N PRO A 20 10.53 -8.60 -7.87
CA PRO A 20 11.31 -7.41 -8.13
C PRO A 20 11.57 -6.76 -6.77
N VAL A 21 12.81 -6.83 -6.31
CA VAL A 21 13.24 -6.01 -5.19
C VAL A 21 13.06 -4.57 -5.68
N PRO A 22 12.18 -3.78 -5.04
CA PRO A 22 11.97 -2.41 -5.49
C PRO A 22 13.32 -1.70 -5.53
N PRO A 23 13.60 -0.88 -6.54
CA PRO A 23 14.78 -0.04 -6.52
C PRO A 23 14.66 0.86 -5.30
N LEU A 24 15.45 0.59 -4.28
CA LEU A 24 15.55 1.41 -3.10
C LEU A 24 16.30 2.67 -3.56
N ALA A 25 15.55 3.75 -3.77
CA ALA A 25 16.13 5.03 -4.10
C ALA A 25 17.05 5.46 -2.94
N GLY A 26 18.33 5.48 -3.20
CA GLY A 26 19.37 5.94 -2.28
C GLY A 26 19.84 4.86 -1.30
N HIS A 27 21.03 4.31 -1.56
CA HIS A 27 21.91 3.60 -0.62
C HIS A 27 21.27 2.49 0.26
N ALA A 28 20.48 1.59 -0.36
CA ALA A 28 20.25 0.30 0.27
C ALA A 28 21.59 -0.42 0.30
N ASP A 29 22.19 -0.49 1.47
CA ASP A 29 23.38 -1.30 1.64
C ASP A 29 23.05 -2.79 1.39
N MET A 30 24.04 -3.55 1.02
CA MET A 30 23.88 -4.99 0.75
C MET A 30 23.21 -5.71 1.93
N GLN A 31 23.47 -5.25 3.15
CA GLN A 31 22.89 -5.79 4.37
C GLN A 31 21.38 -5.59 4.48
N SER A 32 20.85 -4.44 4.02
CA SER A 32 19.40 -4.17 3.97
C SER A 32 18.71 -5.08 2.96
N LEU A 33 19.32 -5.31 1.79
CA LEU A 33 18.80 -6.23 0.78
C LEU A 33 18.78 -7.68 1.29
N GLU A 34 19.83 -8.13 1.97
CA GLU A 34 19.87 -9.46 2.58
C GLU A 34 18.79 -9.65 3.65
N ARG A 35 18.55 -8.64 4.49
CA ARG A 35 17.49 -8.65 5.49
C ARG A 35 16.10 -8.73 4.87
N LEU A 36 15.84 -7.98 3.81
CA LEU A 36 14.58 -8.04 3.05
C LEU A 36 14.39 -9.42 2.41
N ALA A 37 15.43 -9.96 1.77
CA ALA A 37 15.39 -11.27 1.16
C ALA A 37 15.19 -12.41 2.20
N PHE A 38 15.77 -12.29 3.38
CA PHE A 38 15.53 -13.21 4.50
C PHE A 38 14.08 -13.10 5.00
N ALA A 39 13.58 -11.90 5.23
CA ALA A 39 12.20 -11.65 5.66
C ALA A 39 11.19 -12.21 4.66
N ALA A 40 11.40 -12.04 3.37
CA ALA A 40 10.56 -12.61 2.32
C ALA A 40 10.51 -14.14 2.36
N ARG A 41 11.63 -14.81 2.71
CA ARG A 41 11.69 -16.28 2.85
C ARG A 41 11.12 -16.79 4.16
N GLN A 42 11.10 -15.97 5.22
CA GLN A 42 10.59 -16.31 6.56
C GLN A 42 9.67 -15.21 7.11
N PRO A 43 8.45 -15.05 6.54
CA PRO A 43 7.56 -13.95 6.90
C PRO A 43 7.14 -13.94 8.39
N SER A 44 7.20 -15.07 9.07
CA SER A 44 6.92 -15.17 10.52
C SER A 44 8.04 -14.61 11.42
N ARG A 45 9.22 -14.31 10.86
CA ARG A 45 10.42 -13.86 11.57
C ARG A 45 10.89 -12.48 11.14
N VAL A 46 9.97 -11.60 10.78
CA VAL A 46 10.32 -10.22 10.37
C VAL A 46 10.89 -9.45 11.54
N ALA A 47 12.10 -8.93 11.34
CA ALA A 47 12.73 -8.04 12.31
C ALA A 47 12.14 -6.62 12.23
N PRO A 48 11.98 -5.89 13.36
CA PRO A 48 11.46 -4.53 13.37
C PRO A 48 12.17 -3.59 12.38
N ILE A 49 13.48 -3.72 12.24
CA ILE A 49 14.29 -2.90 11.32
C ILE A 49 13.87 -3.03 9.85
N VAL A 50 13.32 -4.20 9.45
CA VAL A 50 12.78 -4.40 8.10
C VAL A 50 11.52 -3.54 7.91
N VAL A 51 10.67 -3.46 8.92
CA VAL A 51 9.45 -2.64 8.89
C VAL A 51 9.81 -1.16 8.88
N GLU A 52 10.76 -0.74 9.71
CA GLU A 52 11.29 0.64 9.73
C GLU A 52 11.83 1.06 8.37
N HIS A 53 12.54 0.16 7.68
CA HIS A 53 13.03 0.42 6.35
C HIS A 53 11.89 0.59 5.32
N LEU A 54 10.87 -0.28 5.39
CA LEU A 54 9.69 -0.17 4.51
C LEU A 54 8.90 1.12 4.77
N GLU A 55 8.77 1.54 6.03
CA GLU A 55 8.15 2.82 6.40
C GLU A 55 8.92 3.99 5.80
N LEU A 56 10.25 4.00 5.94
CA LEU A 56 11.09 5.06 5.39
C LEU A 56 10.94 5.17 3.87
N VAL A 57 10.96 4.04 3.17
CA VAL A 57 10.74 4.00 1.72
C VAL A 57 9.36 4.55 1.38
N THR A 58 8.31 4.14 2.10
CA THR A 58 6.94 4.61 1.88
C THR A 58 6.80 6.11 2.12
N GLN A 59 7.42 6.65 3.18
CA GLN A 59 7.47 8.09 3.46
C GLN A 59 8.21 8.88 2.38
N THR A 60 9.33 8.35 1.90
CA THR A 60 10.10 8.99 0.80
C THR A 60 9.24 9.09 -0.46
N HIS A 61 8.51 8.03 -0.80
CA HIS A 61 7.61 8.05 -1.95
C HIS A 61 6.43 9.02 -1.77
N ARG A 62 5.89 9.15 -0.56
CA ARG A 62 4.87 10.17 -0.25
C ARG A 62 5.37 11.59 -0.54
N SER A 63 6.61 11.90 -0.20
CA SER A 63 7.19 13.22 -0.46
C SER A 63 7.44 13.47 -1.96
N LEU A 64 7.80 12.44 -2.72
CA LEU A 64 7.99 12.52 -4.17
C LEU A 64 6.69 12.75 -4.94
N TYR A 65 5.54 12.36 -4.38
CA TYR A 65 4.22 12.64 -4.97
C TYR A 65 3.91 14.13 -5.18
N GLN A 66 4.56 14.97 -4.42
CA GLN A 66 4.40 16.42 -4.54
C GLN A 66 5.25 16.99 -5.69
N ASP A 67 6.13 16.18 -6.27
CA ASP A 67 6.95 16.56 -7.42
C ASP A 67 6.40 15.91 -8.71
N PRO A 68 5.77 16.68 -9.60
CA PRO A 68 5.19 16.15 -10.84
C PRO A 68 6.22 15.53 -11.79
N CYS A 69 7.52 15.73 -11.53
CA CYS A 69 8.60 15.12 -12.31
C CYS A 69 9.04 13.74 -11.79
N SER A 70 8.57 13.34 -10.62
CA SER A 70 8.97 12.09 -9.97
C SER A 70 7.87 11.03 -10.08
N VAL A 71 7.82 10.32 -11.20
CA VAL A 71 6.89 9.21 -11.39
C VAL A 71 7.56 7.90 -10.99
N GLU A 72 7.08 7.30 -9.90
CA GLU A 72 7.52 5.95 -9.52
C GLU A 72 6.97 4.91 -10.52
N PRO A 73 7.80 3.98 -11.03
CA PRO A 73 7.33 2.94 -11.93
C PRO A 73 6.32 2.02 -11.24
N VAL A 74 5.19 1.72 -11.89
CA VAL A 74 4.16 0.79 -11.39
C VAL A 74 4.74 -0.52 -10.85
N PRO A 75 5.71 -1.18 -11.53
CA PRO A 75 6.32 -2.40 -11.00
C PRO A 75 7.01 -2.24 -9.65
N ALA A 76 7.58 -1.07 -9.34
CA ALA A 76 8.23 -0.82 -8.06
C ALA A 76 7.20 -0.74 -6.92
N VAL A 77 6.10 0.00 -7.14
CA VAL A 77 5.01 0.14 -6.16
C VAL A 77 4.32 -1.19 -5.92
N THR A 78 3.97 -1.90 -7.00
CA THR A 78 3.29 -3.19 -6.89
C THR A 78 4.18 -4.27 -6.27
N GLY A 79 5.48 -4.26 -6.56
CA GLY A 79 6.46 -5.15 -5.93
C GLY A 79 6.60 -4.91 -4.43
N ARG A 80 6.66 -3.63 -4.00
CA ARG A 80 6.67 -3.26 -2.57
C ARG A 80 5.39 -3.72 -1.87
N LEU A 81 4.23 -3.53 -2.50
CA LEU A 81 2.96 -3.99 -1.95
C LEU A 81 2.91 -5.52 -1.82
N GLN A 82 3.38 -6.25 -2.83
CA GLN A 82 3.47 -7.72 -2.79
C GLN A 82 4.35 -8.21 -1.65
N LEU A 83 5.52 -7.60 -1.47
CA LEU A 83 6.42 -7.92 -0.35
C LEU A 83 5.72 -7.65 0.99
N THR A 84 5.11 -6.49 1.16
CA THR A 84 4.43 -6.13 2.41
C THR A 84 3.28 -7.07 2.72
N ALA A 85 2.50 -7.47 1.72
CA ALA A 85 1.41 -8.43 1.88
C ALA A 85 1.92 -9.85 2.23
N LEU A 86 3.04 -10.27 1.65
CA LEU A 86 3.71 -11.52 2.02
C LEU A 86 4.11 -11.50 3.50
N LEU A 87 4.70 -10.40 3.97
CA LEU A 87 5.08 -10.24 5.38
C LEU A 87 3.86 -10.22 6.32
N LEU A 88 2.75 -9.58 5.89
CA LEU A 88 1.46 -9.60 6.62
C LEU A 88 0.87 -11.01 6.72
N GLY A 89 1.05 -11.86 5.72
CA GLY A 89 0.60 -13.26 5.72
C GLY A 89 1.30 -14.13 6.76
N GLY A 90 2.47 -13.70 7.26
CA GLY A 90 3.18 -14.37 8.35
C GLY A 90 2.52 -14.11 9.72
N THR A 91 2.90 -14.92 10.72
CA THR A 91 2.45 -14.73 12.10
C THR A 91 3.25 -13.61 12.74
N GLN A 92 2.68 -12.40 12.79
CA GLN A 92 3.32 -11.22 13.37
C GLN A 92 2.69 -10.87 14.72
N ARG A 93 3.49 -10.27 15.62
CA ARG A 93 2.95 -9.62 16.81
C ARG A 93 2.05 -8.43 16.40
N LEU A 94 0.96 -8.21 17.14
CA LEU A 94 -0.04 -7.22 16.78
C LEU A 94 0.52 -5.82 16.44
N PRO A 95 1.47 -5.22 17.21
CA PRO A 95 2.01 -3.92 16.85
C PRO A 95 2.74 -3.91 15.50
N LEU A 96 3.52 -4.96 15.21
CA LEU A 96 4.25 -5.08 13.96
C LEU A 96 3.30 -5.31 12.78
N ARG A 97 2.26 -6.12 13.00
CA ARG A 97 1.20 -6.35 12.03
C ARG A 97 0.49 -5.06 11.65
N ARG A 98 0.13 -4.20 12.62
CA ARG A 98 -0.51 -2.91 12.35
C ARG A 98 0.38 -1.98 11.52
N ARG A 99 1.67 -1.92 11.82
CA ARG A 99 2.65 -1.14 11.03
C ARG A 99 2.75 -1.66 9.58
N LEU A 100 2.86 -2.97 9.38
CA LEU A 100 2.86 -3.57 8.05
C LEU A 100 1.54 -3.31 7.31
N ALA A 101 0.42 -3.35 8.00
CA ALA A 101 -0.89 -3.05 7.42
C ALA A 101 -0.99 -1.58 7.00
N ALA A 102 -0.45 -0.64 7.79
CA ALA A 102 -0.38 0.77 7.42
C ALA A 102 0.46 0.98 6.14
N ILE A 103 1.64 0.37 6.07
CA ILE A 103 2.49 0.41 4.87
C ILE A 103 1.74 -0.17 3.65
N ALA A 104 1.05 -1.29 3.82
CA ALA A 104 0.29 -1.92 2.75
C ALA A 104 -0.87 -1.02 2.28
N GLY A 105 -1.60 -0.40 3.21
CA GLY A 105 -2.71 0.50 2.90
C GLY A 105 -2.27 1.73 2.12
N GLU A 106 -1.21 2.39 2.57
CA GLU A 106 -0.64 3.54 1.89
C GLU A 106 -0.09 3.18 0.50
N THR A 107 0.68 2.08 0.42
CA THR A 107 1.26 1.62 -0.85
C THR A 107 0.17 1.19 -1.85
N ALA A 108 -0.92 0.57 -1.38
CA ALA A 108 -2.05 0.21 -2.23
C ALA A 108 -2.83 1.44 -2.71
N GLY A 109 -3.04 2.44 -1.84
CA GLY A 109 -3.63 3.73 -2.24
C GLY A 109 -2.80 4.43 -3.31
N HIS A 110 -1.48 4.40 -3.17
CA HIS A 110 -0.54 4.90 -4.18
C HIS A 110 -0.65 4.14 -5.51
N ALA A 111 -0.62 2.82 -5.47
CA ALA A 111 -0.80 2.02 -6.69
C ALA A 111 -2.13 2.35 -7.37
N ALA A 112 -3.22 2.50 -6.60
CA ALA A 112 -4.54 2.85 -7.13
C ALA A 112 -4.52 4.17 -7.89
N TRP A 113 -3.85 5.19 -7.35
CA TRP A 113 -3.69 6.49 -8.01
C TRP A 113 -2.91 6.35 -9.31
N LEU A 114 -1.78 5.63 -9.31
CA LEU A 114 -0.98 5.41 -10.53
C LEU A 114 -1.78 4.69 -11.64
N PHE A 115 -2.58 3.68 -11.28
CA PHE A 115 -3.44 3.00 -12.24
C PHE A 115 -4.53 3.94 -12.78
N HIS A 116 -5.07 4.83 -11.95
CA HIS A 116 -6.00 5.86 -12.39
C HIS A 116 -5.35 6.81 -13.40
N ASP A 117 -4.15 7.31 -13.12
CA ASP A 117 -3.40 8.22 -14.02
C ASP A 117 -3.07 7.55 -15.38
N LEU A 118 -2.85 6.23 -15.36
CA LEU A 118 -2.66 5.43 -16.57
C LEU A 118 -3.98 5.11 -17.30
N GLY A 119 -5.15 5.54 -16.78
CA GLY A 119 -6.46 5.26 -17.36
C GLY A 119 -7.01 3.87 -17.05
N ASP A 120 -6.30 3.04 -16.27
CA ASP A 120 -6.78 1.72 -15.84
C ASP A 120 -7.69 1.84 -14.61
N GLN A 121 -8.96 2.15 -14.87
CA GLN A 121 -9.98 2.31 -13.83
C GLN A 121 -10.27 1.01 -13.07
N HIS A 122 -10.14 -0.13 -13.73
CA HIS A 122 -10.32 -1.43 -13.09
C HIS A 122 -9.19 -1.70 -12.07
N GLY A 123 -7.93 -1.51 -12.48
CA GLY A 123 -6.77 -1.60 -11.61
C GLY A 123 -6.90 -0.64 -10.43
N ALA A 124 -7.23 0.63 -10.67
CA ALA A 124 -7.44 1.62 -9.62
C ALA A 124 -8.47 1.15 -8.57
N THR A 125 -9.62 0.64 -9.01
CA THR A 125 -10.68 0.14 -8.10
C THR A 125 -10.19 -1.05 -7.26
N LEU A 126 -9.46 -1.99 -7.86
CA LEU A 126 -8.91 -3.15 -7.14
C LEU A 126 -7.92 -2.72 -6.05
N TYR A 127 -7.01 -1.80 -6.38
CA TYR A 127 -6.01 -1.34 -5.43
C TYR A 127 -6.61 -0.47 -4.32
N TYR A 128 -7.63 0.36 -4.59
CA TYR A 128 -8.38 1.05 -3.52
C TYR A 128 -9.11 0.08 -2.60
N SER A 129 -9.69 -0.99 -3.14
CA SER A 129 -10.31 -2.02 -2.30
C SER A 129 -9.28 -2.74 -1.40
N ALA A 130 -8.08 -2.97 -1.91
CA ALA A 130 -6.97 -3.50 -1.13
C ALA A 130 -6.51 -2.52 -0.04
N ALA A 131 -6.44 -1.23 -0.36
CA ALA A 131 -6.10 -0.17 0.58
C ALA A 131 -7.11 -0.08 1.73
N ASP A 132 -8.41 -0.11 1.44
CA ASP A 132 -9.49 -0.09 2.45
C ASP A 132 -9.38 -1.26 3.45
N VAL A 133 -8.98 -2.45 3.00
CA VAL A 133 -8.78 -3.61 3.89
C VAL A 133 -7.57 -3.40 4.78
N ALA A 134 -6.48 -2.94 4.19
CA ALA A 134 -5.22 -2.77 4.90
C ALA A 134 -5.28 -1.62 5.93
N THR A 135 -5.95 -0.50 5.63
CA THR A 135 -6.10 0.61 6.58
C THR A 135 -6.96 0.22 7.78
N ARG A 136 -8.01 -0.58 7.58
CA ARG A 136 -8.79 -1.14 8.69
C ARG A 136 -7.97 -2.09 9.58
N ASP A 137 -7.15 -2.94 8.98
CA ASP A 137 -6.24 -3.84 9.72
C ASP A 137 -5.17 -3.05 10.51
N ALA A 138 -4.74 -1.89 9.99
CA ALA A 138 -3.81 -0.99 10.67
C ALA A 138 -4.45 -0.32 11.89
N GLY A 139 -5.76 -0.04 11.84
CA GLY A 139 -6.47 0.69 12.86
C GLY A 139 -6.01 2.15 12.97
N ASP A 140 -5.58 2.75 11.86
CA ASP A 140 -5.15 4.15 11.76
C ASP A 140 -6.22 4.98 11.05
N PRO A 141 -7.03 5.76 11.79
CA PRO A 141 -8.12 6.54 11.21
C PRO A 141 -7.62 7.68 10.31
N VAL A 142 -6.40 8.20 10.54
CA VAL A 142 -5.83 9.26 9.70
C VAL A 142 -5.45 8.71 8.35
N LEU A 143 -4.82 7.53 8.32
CA LEU A 143 -4.48 6.85 7.08
C LEU A 143 -5.73 6.41 6.31
N ASP A 144 -6.74 5.91 7.01
CA ASP A 144 -8.01 5.53 6.40
C ASP A 144 -8.70 6.73 5.73
N ALA A 145 -8.78 7.87 6.43
CA ALA A 145 -9.32 9.10 5.88
C ALA A 145 -8.50 9.62 4.67
N TYR A 146 -7.17 9.49 4.73
CA TYR A 146 -6.30 9.85 3.61
C TYR A 146 -6.60 9.02 2.36
N VAL A 147 -6.64 7.69 2.47
CA VAL A 147 -6.93 6.78 1.35
C VAL A 147 -8.32 7.01 0.78
N ARG A 148 -9.34 7.15 1.63
CA ARG A 148 -10.72 7.44 1.20
C ARG A 148 -10.84 8.79 0.51
N GLY A 149 -10.10 9.81 0.98
CA GLY A 149 -10.05 11.12 0.36
C GLY A 149 -9.58 11.04 -1.10
N PHE A 150 -8.47 10.36 -1.37
CA PHE A 150 -7.99 10.14 -2.74
C PHE A 150 -8.96 9.31 -3.58
N ARG A 151 -9.53 8.25 -3.00
CA ARG A 151 -10.56 7.45 -3.68
C ARG A 151 -11.76 8.29 -4.09
N SER A 152 -12.20 9.22 -3.23
CA SER A 152 -13.32 10.11 -3.55
C SER A 152 -13.01 11.03 -4.74
N LEU A 153 -11.77 11.54 -4.86
CA LEU A 153 -11.33 12.34 -6.00
C LEU A 153 -11.39 11.52 -7.30
N VAL A 154 -10.90 10.29 -7.28
CA VAL A 154 -10.95 9.39 -8.43
C VAL A 154 -12.39 9.06 -8.84
N MET A 155 -13.27 8.76 -7.89
CA MET A 155 -14.69 8.53 -8.15
C MET A 155 -15.36 9.76 -8.76
N GLY A 156 -15.03 10.95 -8.25
CA GLY A 156 -15.52 12.22 -8.78
C GLY A 156 -15.10 12.46 -10.23
N SER A 157 -13.84 12.18 -10.59
CA SER A 157 -13.32 12.28 -11.96
C SER A 157 -14.00 11.30 -12.94
N GLN A 158 -14.50 10.17 -12.41
CA GLN A 158 -15.25 9.16 -13.17
C GLN A 158 -16.75 9.50 -13.30
N GLY A 159 -17.20 10.67 -12.81
CA GLY A 159 -18.60 11.08 -12.83
C GLY A 159 -19.47 10.46 -11.73
N GLN A 160 -18.91 9.68 -10.81
CA GLN A 160 -19.60 9.07 -9.67
C GLN A 160 -19.75 10.08 -8.51
N VAL A 161 -20.28 11.30 -8.82
CA VAL A 161 -20.25 12.46 -7.91
C VAL A 161 -20.98 12.20 -6.59
N ARG A 162 -22.11 11.49 -6.63
CA ARG A 162 -22.90 11.20 -5.41
C ARG A 162 -22.11 10.33 -4.43
N ASP A 163 -21.51 9.25 -4.94
CA ASP A 163 -20.77 8.30 -4.12
C ASP A 163 -19.45 8.91 -3.63
N ALA A 164 -18.78 9.71 -4.48
CA ALA A 164 -17.61 10.49 -4.11
C ALA A 164 -17.89 11.46 -2.94
N LEU A 165 -19.00 12.20 -3.00
CA LEU A 165 -19.42 13.10 -1.91
C LEU A 165 -19.80 12.34 -0.63
N GLY A 166 -20.43 11.18 -0.76
CA GLY A 166 -20.71 10.28 0.38
C GLY A 166 -19.44 9.91 1.10
N LEU A 167 -18.47 9.38 0.35
CA LEU A 167 -17.18 8.94 0.87
C LEU A 167 -16.37 10.09 1.50
N ALA A 168 -16.35 11.27 0.86
CA ALA A 168 -15.68 12.45 1.39
C ALA A 168 -16.28 12.94 2.70
N ARG A 169 -17.60 12.89 2.86
CA ARG A 169 -18.30 13.26 4.12
C ARG A 169 -17.96 12.32 5.26
N GLU A 170 -17.93 11.01 5.02
CA GLU A 170 -17.51 10.03 6.02
C GLU A 170 -16.11 10.34 6.54
N CYS A 171 -15.14 10.66 5.66
CA CYS A 171 -13.79 11.06 6.06
C CYS A 171 -13.74 12.30 6.97
N CYS A 172 -14.69 13.23 6.82
CA CYS A 172 -14.75 14.45 7.65
C CYS A 172 -15.40 14.18 9.02
N CYS A 173 -16.39 13.29 9.09
CA CYS A 173 -17.12 12.98 10.32
C CYS A 173 -16.29 12.14 11.31
N ASP A 174 -15.48 11.21 10.81
CA ASP A 174 -14.62 10.35 11.64
C ASP A 174 -13.49 11.12 12.36
N ARG A 175 -13.23 12.39 11.99
CA ARG A 175 -12.27 13.28 12.67
C ARG A 175 -12.87 14.08 13.82
N ALA A 176 -14.18 14.05 14.00
CA ALA A 176 -14.87 14.90 14.99
C ALA A 176 -15.22 14.16 16.29
N THR A 177 -14.86 12.88 16.40
CA THR A 177 -15.00 12.03 17.58
C THR A 177 -13.65 11.60 18.11
#